data_1da6949bbab83674ec05c754e4bb8b79
#
_entry.id   1da6949bbab83674ec05c754e4bb8b79
#
_cell.length_a   1.000
_cell.length_b   1.000
_cell.length_c   1.000
_cell.angle_alpha   90.00
_cell.angle_beta   90.00
_cell.angle_gamma   90.00
#
_symmetry.space_group_name_H-M   'P 1'
#
loop_
_entity.id
_entity.type
_entity.pdbx_description
1 polymer ?
#
loop_
_entity_poly.entity_id
_entity_poly.type
_entity_poly.pdbx_seq_one_letter_code
_entity_poly.pdbx_strand_id
1 'polypeptide(L)'
;VGSEMCIRDSLLGQAMNFPFDNLGNDNLGLGATPSRVASSYSDKTLLSFFARANYNYNNRYLFTATMRADGSTVFSNKHKWGYFPSFSAAWRVSEEKFMKSLPWISNMKVRFGWGIVGNDRISNYLSMDLYEAVKYGVGNNVMTVLNPKQLKNSNLKWEGSSTVNLGVDLGFLDNRLNVTADFFIKNTKDLLLAQSLAHVTGFDLSLIHISEPTRHAQIS
;
A
#
# COMPACT_ATOMS: atom_id res chain seq x y z
N VAL A 1 -2.10 -10.24 -16.43
CA VAL A 1 -1.02 -10.69 -15.53
C VAL A 1 0.03 -9.60 -15.50
N GLY A 2 0.44 -9.21 -14.32
CA GLY A 2 1.53 -8.25 -14.11
C GLY A 2 2.49 -8.77 -13.07
N SER A 3 3.79 -8.57 -13.28
CA SER A 3 4.82 -8.84 -12.27
C SER A 3 5.74 -7.64 -12.16
N GLU A 4 6.04 -7.24 -10.94
CA GLU A 4 6.99 -6.18 -10.64
C GLU A 4 8.05 -6.72 -9.70
N MET A 5 9.31 -6.44 -9.99
CA MET A 5 10.44 -6.71 -9.12
C MET A 5 11.16 -5.40 -8.85
N CYS A 6 11.19 -4.98 -7.59
CA CYS A 6 11.94 -3.83 -7.15
C CYS A 6 13.20 -4.32 -6.42
N ILE A 7 14.36 -3.99 -6.97
CA ILE A 7 15.66 -4.26 -6.36
C ILE A 7 16.25 -2.91 -5.94
N ARG A 8 16.70 -2.84 -4.71
CA ARG A 8 17.44 -1.70 -4.17
C ARG A 8 18.72 -2.18 -3.55
N ASP A 9 19.83 -1.77 -4.12
CA ASP A 9 21.16 -1.94 -3.55
C ASP A 9 21.77 -0.57 -3.25
N SER A 10 22.62 -0.52 -2.27
CA SER A 10 23.40 0.66 -1.94
C SER A 10 24.76 0.28 -1.39
N LEU A 11 25.74 1.06 -1.76
CA LEU A 11 27.09 1.02 -1.23
C LEU A 11 27.37 2.37 -0.58
N LEU A 12 27.75 2.35 0.68
CA LEU A 12 28.16 3.54 1.43
C LEU A 12 29.64 3.41 1.76
N GLY A 13 30.42 4.39 1.32
CA GLY A 13 31.81 4.60 1.74
C GLY A 13 31.91 5.91 2.51
N GLN A 14 32.66 5.91 3.61
CA GLN A 14 32.96 7.11 4.38
C GLN A 14 34.44 7.11 4.74
N ALA A 15 35.11 8.21 4.53
CA ALA A 15 36.50 8.40 4.90
C ALA A 15 36.67 9.74 5.65
N MET A 16 37.72 9.84 6.45
CA MET A 16 38.06 11.02 7.24
C MET A 16 39.53 11.42 7.00
N ASN A 17 39.89 12.60 7.48
CA ASN A 17 41.27 13.12 7.42
C ASN A 17 41.75 13.27 5.97
N PHE A 18 40.98 14.02 5.18
CA PHE A 18 41.41 14.39 3.82
C PHE A 18 42.55 15.41 3.89
N PRO A 19 43.57 15.29 3.02
CA PRO A 19 44.68 16.22 2.98
C PRO A 19 44.28 17.61 2.47
N PHE A 20 43.16 17.73 1.75
CA PHE A 20 42.62 18.96 1.18
C PHE A 20 41.11 18.97 1.22
N ASP A 21 40.50 20.07 1.68
CA ASP A 21 39.04 20.21 1.78
C ASP A 21 38.35 20.44 0.44
N ASN A 22 39.11 20.81 -0.61
CA ASN A 22 38.58 21.20 -1.91
C ASN A 22 38.07 20.00 -2.77
N LEU A 23 38.36 18.76 -2.39
CA LEU A 23 38.03 17.57 -3.18
C LEU A 23 36.63 17.03 -2.87
N GLY A 24 35.99 17.50 -1.80
CA GLY A 24 34.65 17.07 -1.42
C GLY A 24 34.53 15.53 -1.35
N ASN A 25 33.44 15.01 -1.91
CA ASN A 25 33.14 13.56 -1.94
C ASN A 25 33.65 12.84 -3.21
N ASP A 26 34.35 13.55 -4.10
CA ASP A 26 34.69 13.02 -5.44
C ASP A 26 35.76 11.91 -5.39
N ASN A 27 36.58 11.88 -4.36
CA ASN A 27 37.58 10.84 -4.18
C ASN A 27 37.77 10.40 -2.73
N LEU A 28 36.94 9.44 -2.30
CA LEU A 28 37.00 8.89 -0.95
C LEU A 28 38.29 8.13 -0.65
N GLY A 29 39.02 7.70 -1.68
CA GLY A 29 40.30 6.99 -1.54
C GLY A 29 41.43 7.84 -1.00
N LEU A 30 41.33 9.18 -1.04
CA LEU A 30 42.33 10.09 -0.49
C LEU A 30 42.19 10.34 1.02
N GLY A 31 41.12 9.89 1.64
CA GLY A 31 40.98 9.96 3.10
C GLY A 31 41.95 8.99 3.79
N ALA A 32 42.74 9.52 4.71
CA ALA A 32 43.74 8.73 5.43
C ALA A 32 43.14 7.64 6.33
N THR A 33 41.89 7.79 6.73
CA THR A 33 41.17 6.84 7.60
C THR A 33 39.81 6.49 7.01
N PRO A 34 39.60 5.28 6.49
CA PRO A 34 38.26 4.80 6.15
C PRO A 34 37.47 4.61 7.45
N SER A 35 36.37 5.35 7.60
CA SER A 35 35.58 5.28 8.84
C SER A 35 34.45 4.28 8.77
N ARG A 36 33.86 4.08 7.60
CA ARG A 36 32.74 3.16 7.41
C ARG A 36 32.65 2.67 5.95
N VAL A 37 32.47 1.37 5.80
CA VAL A 37 32.00 0.77 4.55
C VAL A 37 30.78 -0.06 4.90
N ALA A 38 29.68 0.18 4.19
CA ALA A 38 28.44 -0.56 4.38
C ALA A 38 27.80 -0.83 3.03
N SER A 39 27.21 -1.99 2.87
CA SER A 39 26.37 -2.33 1.72
C SER A 39 25.02 -2.83 2.21
N SER A 40 23.97 -2.51 1.48
CA SER A 40 22.65 -3.05 1.73
C SER A 40 22.01 -3.50 0.43
N TYR A 41 21.31 -4.61 0.50
CA TYR A 41 20.52 -5.17 -0.59
C TYR A 41 19.11 -5.42 -0.11
N SER A 42 18.14 -5.04 -0.90
CA SER A 42 16.71 -5.25 -0.60
C SER A 42 15.96 -5.51 -1.89
N ASP A 43 15.17 -6.57 -1.91
CA ASP A 43 14.31 -6.93 -3.03
C ASP A 43 12.86 -7.09 -2.59
N LYS A 44 11.95 -6.75 -3.48
CA LYS A 44 10.51 -6.94 -3.34
C LYS A 44 9.95 -7.40 -4.68
N THR A 45 9.20 -8.49 -4.65
CA THR A 45 8.49 -8.99 -5.83
C THR A 45 6.99 -8.98 -5.58
N LEU A 46 6.25 -8.44 -6.53
CA LEU A 46 4.80 -8.43 -6.57
C LEU A 46 4.33 -9.16 -7.82
N LEU A 47 3.45 -10.14 -7.67
CA LEU A 47 2.82 -10.87 -8.76
C LEU A 47 1.30 -10.66 -8.67
N SER A 48 0.69 -10.17 -9.76
CA SER A 48 -0.73 -9.82 -9.80
C SER A 48 -1.44 -10.53 -10.93
N PHE A 49 -2.59 -11.13 -10.62
CA PHE A 49 -3.54 -11.64 -11.59
C PHE A 49 -4.83 -10.86 -11.46
N PHE A 50 -5.41 -10.46 -12.57
CA PHE A 50 -6.70 -9.78 -12.56
C PHE A 50 -7.60 -10.27 -13.69
N ALA A 51 -8.91 -10.25 -13.41
CA ALA A 51 -9.96 -10.51 -14.37
C ALA A 51 -11.05 -9.44 -14.22
N ARG A 52 -11.60 -8.99 -15.33
CA ARG A 52 -12.70 -8.02 -15.35
C ARG A 52 -13.75 -8.46 -16.34
N ALA A 53 -15.00 -8.41 -15.89
CA ALA A 53 -16.19 -8.64 -16.74
C ALA A 53 -17.03 -7.36 -16.73
N ASN A 54 -17.43 -6.91 -17.92
CA ASN A 54 -18.34 -5.79 -18.11
C ASN A 54 -19.58 -6.30 -18.84
N TYR A 55 -20.75 -5.97 -18.32
CA TYR A 55 -22.02 -6.34 -18.91
C TYR A 55 -22.89 -5.10 -19.05
N ASN A 56 -23.39 -4.88 -20.27
CA ASN A 56 -24.29 -3.78 -20.60
C ASN A 56 -25.58 -4.35 -21.17
N TYR A 57 -26.68 -4.09 -20.49
CA TYR A 57 -28.01 -4.50 -20.93
C TYR A 57 -28.83 -3.29 -21.38
N ASN A 58 -29.17 -3.25 -22.66
CA ASN A 58 -29.98 -2.21 -23.33
C ASN A 58 -29.48 -0.76 -23.05
N ASN A 59 -28.22 -0.55 -22.82
CA ASN A 59 -27.66 0.74 -22.41
C ASN A 59 -28.29 1.36 -21.14
N ARG A 60 -29.07 0.59 -20.39
CA ARG A 60 -29.75 1.02 -19.16
C ARG A 60 -29.05 0.51 -17.92
N TYR A 61 -28.68 -0.75 -17.94
CA TYR A 61 -28.06 -1.42 -16.79
C TYR A 61 -26.63 -1.79 -17.15
N LEU A 62 -25.69 -1.22 -16.41
CA LEU A 62 -24.28 -1.46 -16.61
C LEU A 62 -23.72 -2.13 -15.35
N PHE A 63 -23.06 -3.27 -15.53
CA PHE A 63 -22.44 -4.02 -14.46
C PHE A 63 -20.96 -4.23 -14.77
N THR A 64 -20.12 -4.06 -13.77
CA THR A 64 -18.70 -4.39 -13.84
C THR A 64 -18.33 -5.20 -12.63
N ALA A 65 -17.71 -6.33 -12.84
CA ALA A 65 -17.11 -7.14 -11.79
C ALA A 65 -15.61 -7.28 -12.06
N THR A 66 -14.79 -7.08 -11.05
CA THR A 66 -13.34 -7.24 -11.15
C THR A 66 -12.86 -8.09 -9.97
N MET A 67 -11.97 -9.02 -10.25
CA MET A 67 -11.24 -9.80 -9.26
C MET A 67 -9.76 -9.62 -9.48
N ARG A 68 -9.04 -9.30 -8.42
CA ARG A 68 -7.58 -9.17 -8.42
C ARG A 68 -7.00 -10.04 -7.31
N ALA A 69 -5.98 -10.79 -7.63
CA ALA A 69 -5.20 -11.59 -6.70
C ALA A 69 -3.75 -11.12 -6.76
N ASP A 70 -3.23 -10.63 -5.66
CA ASP A 70 -1.87 -10.09 -5.54
C ASP A 70 -1.04 -10.92 -4.57
N GLY A 71 0.14 -11.34 -4.99
CA GLY A 71 1.11 -12.04 -4.17
C GLY A 71 2.36 -11.20 -3.95
N SER A 72 2.67 -10.86 -2.69
CA SER A 72 3.83 -10.04 -2.32
C SER A 72 4.81 -10.82 -1.47
N THR A 73 6.11 -10.67 -1.76
CA THR A 73 7.20 -11.30 -0.97
C THR A 73 7.44 -10.65 0.39
N VAL A 74 6.81 -9.52 0.66
CA VAL A 74 6.89 -8.81 1.94
C VAL A 74 6.25 -9.61 3.07
N PHE A 75 5.19 -10.37 2.75
CA PHE A 75 4.45 -11.18 3.71
C PHE A 75 4.99 -12.62 3.81
N SER A 76 4.72 -13.26 4.94
CA SER A 76 5.06 -14.67 5.12
C SER A 76 4.30 -15.57 4.14
N ASN A 77 4.80 -16.77 3.89
CA ASN A 77 4.20 -17.72 2.93
C ASN A 77 2.70 -18.00 3.19
N LYS A 78 2.24 -17.91 4.45
CA LYS A 78 0.84 -18.15 4.81
C LYS A 78 -0.10 -17.02 4.39
N HIS A 79 0.41 -15.78 4.31
CA HIS A 79 -0.37 -14.57 4.03
C HIS A 79 0.11 -13.81 2.80
N LYS A 80 0.88 -14.48 1.94
CA LYS A 80 1.48 -13.91 0.74
C LYS A 80 0.44 -13.39 -0.25
N TRP A 81 -0.69 -14.07 -0.39
CA TRP A 81 -1.73 -13.76 -1.35
C TRP A 81 -2.87 -12.96 -0.71
N GLY A 82 -3.22 -11.83 -1.34
CA GLY A 82 -4.40 -11.03 -1.07
C GLY A 82 -5.39 -11.13 -2.23
N TYR A 83 -6.69 -11.12 -1.92
CA TYR A 83 -7.78 -11.18 -2.88
C TYR A 83 -8.65 -9.94 -2.76
N PHE A 84 -8.80 -9.21 -3.87
CA PHE A 84 -9.43 -7.90 -3.90
C PHE A 84 -10.56 -7.88 -4.93
N PRO A 85 -11.76 -8.35 -4.55
CA PRO A 85 -12.95 -8.24 -5.39
C PRO A 85 -13.46 -6.82 -5.45
N SER A 86 -14.05 -6.44 -6.59
CA SER A 86 -14.83 -5.22 -6.72
C SER A 86 -16.01 -5.44 -7.66
N PHE A 87 -17.10 -4.73 -7.37
CA PHE A 87 -18.33 -4.76 -8.13
C PHE A 87 -18.87 -3.34 -8.28
N SER A 88 -19.33 -2.99 -9.47
CA SER A 88 -20.05 -1.76 -9.69
C SER A 88 -21.28 -2.00 -10.57
N ALA A 89 -22.35 -1.31 -10.23
CA ALA A 89 -23.59 -1.29 -11.02
C ALA A 89 -23.99 0.17 -11.29
N ALA A 90 -24.46 0.44 -12.47
CA ALA A 90 -25.03 1.72 -12.81
C ALA A 90 -26.35 1.54 -13.58
N TRP A 91 -27.34 2.30 -13.16
CA TRP A 91 -28.65 2.32 -13.78
C TRP A 91 -28.90 3.70 -14.39
N ARG A 92 -29.08 3.74 -15.70
CA ARG A 92 -29.46 4.94 -16.46
C ARG A 92 -30.97 5.09 -16.43
N VAL A 93 -31.48 5.74 -15.40
CA VAL A 93 -32.93 5.92 -15.17
C VAL A 93 -33.55 6.73 -16.28
N SER A 94 -32.82 7.70 -16.85
CA SER A 94 -33.28 8.54 -17.97
C SER A 94 -33.71 7.75 -19.21
N GLU A 95 -33.18 6.52 -19.40
CA GLU A 95 -33.54 5.65 -20.53
C GLU A 95 -34.85 4.86 -20.29
N GLU A 96 -35.43 4.96 -19.09
CA GLU A 96 -36.67 4.27 -18.77
C GLU A 96 -37.90 4.97 -19.33
N LYS A 97 -38.93 4.17 -19.68
CA LYS A 97 -40.14 4.68 -20.32
C LYS A 97 -40.88 5.72 -19.48
N PHE A 98 -40.87 5.56 -18.16
CA PHE A 98 -41.53 6.47 -17.22
C PHE A 98 -40.84 7.84 -17.12
N MET A 99 -39.54 7.90 -17.40
CA MET A 99 -38.78 9.17 -17.34
C MET A 99 -39.04 10.06 -18.57
N LYS A 100 -39.52 9.50 -19.66
CA LYS A 100 -39.89 10.28 -20.87
C LYS A 100 -41.03 11.26 -20.65
N SER A 101 -41.79 11.09 -19.57
CA SER A 101 -42.83 12.04 -19.14
C SER A 101 -42.30 13.26 -18.41
N LEU A 102 -41.01 13.31 -18.07
CA LEU A 102 -40.37 14.38 -17.33
C LEU A 102 -39.30 15.10 -18.16
N PRO A 103 -39.69 15.98 -19.10
CA PRO A 103 -38.78 16.57 -20.09
C PRO A 103 -37.71 17.50 -19.49
N TRP A 104 -37.89 17.95 -18.24
CA TRP A 104 -36.96 18.80 -17.53
C TRP A 104 -35.73 18.06 -16.95
N ILE A 105 -35.81 16.71 -16.85
CA ILE A 105 -34.68 15.85 -16.46
C ILE A 105 -34.07 15.29 -17.74
N SER A 106 -32.90 15.79 -18.13
CA SER A 106 -32.20 15.38 -19.35
C SER A 106 -31.36 14.11 -19.13
N ASN A 107 -30.84 13.93 -17.93
CA ASN A 107 -30.05 12.76 -17.57
C ASN A 107 -30.25 12.40 -16.11
N MET A 108 -30.46 11.12 -15.83
CA MET A 108 -30.48 10.60 -14.47
C MET A 108 -29.81 9.23 -14.43
N LYS A 109 -28.78 9.10 -13.61
CA LYS A 109 -28.02 7.88 -13.45
C LYS A 109 -27.74 7.61 -11.97
N VAL A 110 -28.06 6.42 -11.52
CA VAL A 110 -27.75 5.94 -10.18
C VAL A 110 -26.56 4.99 -10.30
N ARG A 111 -25.58 5.15 -9.42
CA ARG A 111 -24.36 4.36 -9.37
C ARG A 111 -24.20 3.70 -8.01
N PHE A 112 -23.85 2.43 -8.01
CA PHE A 112 -23.45 1.69 -6.84
C PHE A 112 -22.09 1.08 -7.09
N GLY A 113 -21.21 1.16 -6.11
CA GLY A 113 -19.89 0.57 -6.15
C GLY A 113 -19.53 -0.06 -4.80
N TRP A 114 -18.92 -1.22 -4.86
CA TRP A 114 -18.29 -1.85 -3.70
C TRP A 114 -16.97 -2.46 -4.15
N GLY A 115 -15.94 -2.33 -3.31
CA GLY A 115 -14.66 -2.95 -3.61
C GLY A 115 -13.75 -2.99 -2.41
N ILE A 116 -12.79 -3.92 -2.47
CA ILE A 116 -11.72 -4.07 -1.49
C ILE A 116 -10.41 -3.74 -2.18
N VAL A 117 -9.58 -2.91 -1.52
CA VAL A 117 -8.23 -2.56 -1.97
C VAL A 117 -7.23 -3.00 -0.90
N GLY A 118 -6.19 -3.72 -1.33
CA GLY A 118 -5.09 -4.13 -0.48
C GLY A 118 -3.95 -3.11 -0.43
N ASN A 119 -3.26 -3.07 0.69
CA ASN A 119 -2.05 -2.28 0.88
C ASN A 119 -0.94 -3.17 1.45
N ASP A 120 0.25 -3.15 0.81
CA ASP A 120 1.45 -3.87 1.22
C ASP A 120 2.64 -2.93 1.47
N ARG A 121 2.36 -1.64 1.77
CA ARG A 121 3.37 -0.61 1.99
C ARG A 121 4.03 -0.74 3.36
N ILE A 122 4.78 -1.80 3.53
CA ILE A 122 5.65 -2.04 4.70
C ILE A 122 7.08 -2.27 4.23
N SER A 123 8.02 -2.10 5.14
CA SER A 123 9.43 -2.40 4.86
C SER A 123 9.62 -3.88 4.56
N ASN A 124 10.60 -4.19 3.71
CA ASN A 124 10.95 -5.57 3.39
C ASN A 124 11.46 -6.31 4.63
N TYR A 125 11.29 -7.63 4.64
CA TYR A 125 11.82 -8.54 5.66
C TYR A 125 11.24 -8.41 7.08
N LEU A 126 10.15 -7.64 7.30
CA LEU A 126 9.51 -7.52 8.62
C LEU A 126 8.84 -8.83 9.10
N SER A 127 8.61 -9.76 8.19
CA SER A 127 8.13 -11.11 8.52
C SER A 127 9.25 -12.07 8.96
N MET A 128 10.51 -11.61 8.95
CA MET A 128 11.69 -12.40 9.27
C MET A 128 12.42 -11.87 10.51
N ASP A 129 13.24 -12.72 11.12
CA ASP A 129 14.16 -12.28 12.15
C ASP A 129 15.35 -11.60 11.50
N LEU A 130 15.62 -10.34 11.90
CA LEU A 130 16.79 -9.60 11.44
C LEU A 130 17.75 -9.40 12.60
N TYR A 131 19.03 -9.59 12.32
CA TYR A 131 20.12 -9.38 13.22
C TYR A 131 21.05 -8.30 12.66
N GLU A 132 21.64 -7.51 13.54
CA GLU A 132 22.70 -6.58 13.19
C GLU A 132 23.98 -6.93 13.93
N ALA A 133 25.09 -6.73 13.24
CA ALA A 133 26.41 -6.94 13.83
C ALA A 133 26.81 -5.68 14.64
N VAL A 134 26.93 -5.83 15.93
CA VAL A 134 27.34 -4.74 16.86
C VAL A 134 28.71 -5.09 17.43
N LYS A 135 29.57 -4.09 17.54
CA LYS A 135 30.90 -4.24 18.17
C LYS A 135 30.80 -3.98 19.67
N TYR A 136 31.15 -4.98 20.45
CA TYR A 136 31.24 -4.86 21.90
C TYR A 136 32.69 -4.92 22.38
N GLY A 137 33.06 -3.98 23.24
CA GLY A 137 34.35 -4.01 23.93
C GLY A 137 34.27 -4.94 25.14
N VAL A 138 35.10 -5.97 25.19
CA VAL A 138 35.26 -6.88 26.33
C VAL A 138 36.72 -6.82 26.79
N GLY A 139 36.98 -6.06 27.85
CA GLY A 139 38.36 -5.76 28.25
C GLY A 139 39.09 -4.95 27.18
N ASN A 140 40.26 -5.44 26.77
CA ASN A 140 41.06 -4.84 25.67
C ASN A 140 40.69 -5.34 24.26
N ASN A 141 39.70 -6.22 24.12
CA ASN A 141 39.32 -6.81 22.86
C ASN A 141 37.97 -6.26 22.37
N VAL A 142 37.82 -6.13 21.05
CA VAL A 142 36.56 -5.80 20.39
C VAL A 142 36.00 -7.07 19.76
N MET A 143 34.83 -7.48 20.21
CA MET A 143 34.11 -8.64 19.67
C MET A 143 32.91 -8.17 18.84
N THR A 144 32.65 -8.82 17.73
CA THR A 144 31.44 -8.62 16.95
C THR A 144 30.37 -9.59 17.42
N VAL A 145 29.24 -9.05 17.87
CA VAL A 145 28.09 -9.81 18.38
C VAL A 145 26.89 -9.56 17.48
N LEU A 146 26.08 -10.58 17.24
CA LEU A 146 24.82 -10.46 16.53
C LEU A 146 23.73 -10.05 17.52
N ASN A 147 23.20 -8.85 17.34
CA ASN A 147 22.09 -8.33 18.14
C ASN A 147 20.79 -8.44 17.37
N PRO A 148 19.69 -8.95 17.94
CA PRO A 148 18.40 -8.95 17.27
C PRO A 148 17.91 -7.51 17.06
N LYS A 149 17.57 -7.16 15.81
CA LYS A 149 17.16 -5.80 15.44
C LYS A 149 15.66 -5.60 15.53
N GLN A 150 14.91 -6.62 15.17
CA GLN A 150 13.44 -6.55 15.15
C GLN A 150 12.81 -7.88 15.58
N LEU A 151 11.62 -7.76 16.15
CA LEU A 151 10.80 -8.92 16.49
C LEU A 151 10.06 -9.40 15.25
N LYS A 152 10.24 -10.68 14.91
CA LYS A 152 9.50 -11.34 13.83
C LYS A 152 8.00 -11.31 14.07
N ASN A 153 7.24 -10.91 13.04
CA ASN A 153 5.82 -11.10 13.02
C ASN A 153 5.39 -11.95 11.81
N SER A 154 5.23 -13.24 12.02
CA SER A 154 4.79 -14.20 10.98
C SER A 154 3.32 -14.06 10.60
N ASN A 155 2.53 -13.30 11.38
CA ASN A 155 1.10 -13.05 11.13
C ASN A 155 0.83 -11.79 10.31
N LEU A 156 1.89 -11.14 9.80
CA LEU A 156 1.75 -10.01 8.90
C LEU A 156 0.97 -10.41 7.65
N LYS A 157 -0.09 -9.69 7.36
CA LYS A 157 -0.99 -9.89 6.23
C LYS A 157 -1.34 -8.57 5.56
N TRP A 158 -2.01 -8.64 4.43
CA TRP A 158 -2.49 -7.49 3.70
C TRP A 158 -3.43 -6.63 4.56
N GLU A 159 -3.19 -5.32 4.57
CA GLU A 159 -4.17 -4.35 5.04
C GLU A 159 -5.27 -4.25 3.98
N GLY A 160 -6.53 -4.35 4.39
CA GLY A 160 -7.68 -4.33 3.50
C GLY A 160 -8.58 -3.12 3.76
N SER A 161 -8.79 -2.29 2.74
CA SER A 161 -9.78 -1.20 2.77
C SER A 161 -10.98 -1.57 1.92
N SER A 162 -12.14 -1.76 2.56
CA SER A 162 -13.43 -1.96 1.88
C SER A 162 -14.17 -0.64 1.75
N THR A 163 -14.57 -0.29 0.54
CA THR A 163 -15.33 0.93 0.25
C THR A 163 -16.66 0.57 -0.39
N VAL A 164 -17.74 1.15 0.11
CA VAL A 164 -19.08 1.16 -0.51
C VAL A 164 -19.34 2.57 -0.97
N ASN A 165 -19.79 2.74 -2.20
CA ASN A 165 -20.11 4.03 -2.81
C ASN A 165 -21.51 3.98 -3.43
N LEU A 166 -22.33 5.00 -3.18
CA LEU A 166 -23.61 5.25 -3.81
C LEU A 166 -23.59 6.66 -4.40
N GLY A 167 -23.77 6.77 -5.72
CA GLY A 167 -23.77 8.04 -6.42
C GLY A 167 -25.03 8.26 -7.25
N VAL A 168 -25.44 9.51 -7.39
CA VAL A 168 -26.53 9.94 -8.25
C VAL A 168 -26.05 11.10 -9.11
N ASP A 169 -26.20 10.96 -10.42
CA ASP A 169 -25.91 11.99 -11.40
C ASP A 169 -27.25 12.50 -11.98
N LEU A 170 -27.48 13.79 -11.91
CA LEU A 170 -28.69 14.46 -12.40
C LEU A 170 -28.31 15.56 -13.38
N GLY A 171 -28.90 15.54 -14.56
CA GLY A 171 -28.77 16.60 -15.56
C GLY A 171 -30.13 17.24 -15.84
N PHE A 172 -30.20 18.55 -15.79
CA PHE A 172 -31.40 19.35 -16.01
C PHE A 172 -31.21 20.30 -17.19
N LEU A 173 -32.35 20.72 -17.81
CA LEU A 173 -32.39 21.75 -18.84
C LEU A 173 -31.39 21.47 -19.99
N ASP A 174 -31.54 20.34 -20.65
CA ASP A 174 -30.63 19.87 -21.72
C ASP A 174 -29.17 19.80 -21.28
N ASN A 175 -28.93 19.28 -20.06
CA ASN A 175 -27.61 19.15 -19.42
C ASN A 175 -26.87 20.48 -19.18
N ARG A 176 -27.59 21.61 -19.13
CA ARG A 176 -27.01 22.90 -18.75
C ARG A 176 -26.67 22.97 -17.25
N LEU A 177 -27.44 22.27 -16.42
CA LEU A 177 -27.17 22.11 -15.02
C LEU A 177 -26.94 20.63 -14.72
N ASN A 178 -25.76 20.30 -14.19
CA ASN A 178 -25.43 18.95 -13.78
C ASN A 178 -25.13 18.95 -12.28
N VAL A 179 -25.76 18.03 -11.56
CA VAL A 179 -25.60 17.82 -10.12
C VAL A 179 -25.15 16.39 -9.91
N THR A 180 -24.06 16.19 -9.19
CA THR A 180 -23.58 14.88 -8.77
C THR A 180 -23.55 14.84 -7.25
N ALA A 181 -24.13 13.81 -6.68
CA ALA A 181 -24.06 13.53 -5.26
C ALA A 181 -23.48 12.14 -5.03
N ASP A 182 -22.40 12.05 -4.26
CA ASP A 182 -21.76 10.81 -3.90
C ASP A 182 -21.75 10.62 -2.38
N PHE A 183 -22.16 9.44 -1.94
CA PHE A 183 -22.06 9.00 -0.57
C PHE A 183 -21.20 7.75 -0.49
N PHE A 184 -20.18 7.76 0.36
CA PHE A 184 -19.31 6.60 0.52
C PHE A 184 -18.98 6.29 1.98
N ILE A 185 -18.79 5.00 2.24
CA ILE A 185 -18.32 4.48 3.52
C ILE A 185 -17.08 3.65 3.25
N LYS A 186 -15.98 3.99 3.93
CA LYS A 186 -14.72 3.25 3.87
C LYS A 186 -14.41 2.64 5.23
N ASN A 187 -14.16 1.33 5.24
CA ASN A 187 -13.71 0.58 6.42
C ASN A 187 -12.35 -0.03 6.13
N THR A 188 -11.36 0.25 6.96
CA THR A 188 -10.02 -0.36 6.88
C THR A 188 -9.87 -1.41 7.98
N LYS A 189 -9.41 -2.59 7.61
CA LYS A 189 -9.11 -3.68 8.54
C LYS A 189 -7.64 -4.04 8.45
N ASP A 190 -7.12 -4.58 9.55
CA ASP A 190 -5.74 -5.06 9.63
C ASP A 190 -4.72 -3.96 9.30
N LEU A 191 -4.95 -2.76 9.83
CA LEU A 191 -4.08 -1.60 9.64
C LEU A 191 -2.66 -1.94 10.12
N LEU A 192 -1.69 -1.69 9.26
CA LEU A 192 -0.29 -1.97 9.52
C LEU A 192 0.36 -0.77 10.21
N LEU A 193 0.71 -0.92 11.49
CA LEU A 193 1.35 0.13 12.28
C LEU A 193 2.69 -0.36 12.85
N ALA A 194 3.70 0.50 12.73
CA ALA A 194 4.96 0.31 13.41
C ALA A 194 4.84 0.83 14.86
N GLN A 195 5.02 -0.06 15.82
CA GLN A 195 5.03 0.28 17.25
C GLN A 195 6.45 0.16 17.79
N SER A 196 6.95 1.23 18.39
CA SER A 196 8.19 1.18 19.16
C SER A 196 7.99 0.37 20.44
N LEU A 197 8.92 -0.53 20.70
CA LEU A 197 8.94 -1.33 21.92
C LEU A 197 9.80 -0.67 22.99
N ALA A 198 9.51 -0.97 24.22
CA ALA A 198 10.38 -0.54 25.31
C ALA A 198 11.77 -1.20 25.17
N HIS A 199 12.84 -0.43 25.32
CA HIS A 199 14.24 -0.91 25.17
C HIS A 199 14.59 -2.12 26.07
N VAL A 200 13.86 -2.32 27.16
CA VAL A 200 14.03 -3.49 28.05
C VAL A 200 13.75 -4.82 27.33
N THR A 201 13.01 -4.81 26.23
CA THR A 201 12.73 -6.02 25.42
C THR A 201 13.89 -6.45 24.54
N GLY A 202 14.90 -5.59 24.37
CA GLY A 202 16.02 -5.80 23.44
C GLY A 202 15.68 -5.59 21.97
N PHE A 203 14.47 -5.08 21.66
CA PHE A 203 14.03 -4.78 20.30
C PHE A 203 13.59 -3.32 20.19
N ASP A 204 13.88 -2.68 19.06
CA ASP A 204 13.51 -1.28 18.84
C ASP A 204 12.09 -1.14 18.28
N LEU A 205 11.64 -2.11 17.49
CA LEU A 205 10.42 -2.01 16.70
C LEU A 205 9.67 -3.34 16.60
N SER A 206 8.34 -3.28 16.67
CA SER A 206 7.44 -4.36 16.24
C SER A 206 6.40 -3.81 15.28
N LEU A 207 6.03 -4.57 14.26
CA LEU A 207 4.89 -4.26 13.40
C LEU A 207 3.68 -5.03 13.89
N ILE A 208 2.60 -4.30 14.17
CA ILE A 208 1.34 -4.88 14.66
C ILE A 208 0.19 -4.57 13.70
N HIS A 209 -0.83 -5.43 13.73
CA HIS A 209 -2.10 -5.17 13.09
C HIS A 209 -3.08 -4.59 14.11
N ILE A 210 -3.68 -3.45 13.78
CA ILE A 210 -4.79 -2.88 14.52
C ILE A 210 -6.05 -3.01 13.65
N SER A 211 -7.08 -3.65 14.18
CA SER A 211 -8.40 -3.68 13.54
C SER A 211 -9.25 -2.55 14.13
N GLU A 212 -8.99 -1.32 13.69
CA GLU A 212 -9.91 -0.21 13.95
C GLU A 212 -10.78 0.03 12.71
N PRO A 213 -12.12 0.07 12.85
CA PRO A 213 -12.99 0.51 11.79
C PRO A 213 -12.91 2.05 11.67
N THR A 214 -12.04 2.55 10.81
CA THR A 214 -12.06 3.96 10.42
C THR A 214 -13.27 4.20 9.51
N ARG A 215 -14.33 4.76 10.06
CA ARG A 215 -15.49 5.22 9.27
C ARG A 215 -15.26 6.67 8.87
N HIS A 216 -15.07 6.90 7.59
CA HIS A 216 -15.18 8.23 7.02
C HIS A 216 -16.40 8.24 6.10
N ALA A 217 -17.41 9.04 6.46
CA ALA A 217 -18.50 9.42 5.56
C ALA A 217 -18.20 10.85 5.08
N GLN A 218 -18.13 11.05 3.77
CA GLN A 218 -17.97 12.35 3.15
C GLN A 218 -19.09 12.54 2.13
N ILE A 219 -19.78 13.66 2.23
CA ILE A 219 -20.77 14.13 1.25
C ILE A 219 -20.06 15.23 0.47
N SER A 220 -19.96 15.05 -0.83
CA SER A 220 -19.43 16.04 -1.78
C SER A 220 -20.51 16.43 -2.78
#